data_93b93df11c2d3d9db15c65c3195ce1bf
#
_entry.id   93b93df11c2d3d9db15c65c3195ce1bf
#
_cell.length_a   1.000
_cell.length_b   1.000
_cell.length_c   1.000
_cell.angle_alpha   90.00
_cell.angle_beta   90.00
_cell.angle_gamma   90.00
#
_symmetry.space_group_name_H-M   'P 1'
#
loop_
_entity.id
_entity.type
_entity.pdbx_description
1 polymer ?
#
loop_
_entity_poly.entity_id
_entity_poly.type
_entity_poly.pdbx_seq_one_letter_code
_entity_poly.pdbx_strand_id
1 'polypeptide(L)'
;ITLTGIDEEVLEYRNDFLHGNINLKPQKGRKSYTMDGFEISLRLLTLLNMCIMKMAGYSGHIINHVKTQEKGLGKTINEDYYRII
;
A
#
# COMPACT_ATOMS: atom_id res chain seq x y z
N ILE A 1 5.69 12.35 7.46
CA ILE A 1 5.81 11.13 6.64
C ILE A 1 5.82 11.54 5.16
N THR A 2 6.81 11.09 4.43
CA THR A 2 6.89 11.31 2.99
C THR A 2 6.21 10.15 2.26
N LEU A 3 5.18 10.44 1.48
CA LEU A 3 4.48 9.45 0.68
C LEU A 3 5.16 9.30 -0.67
N THR A 4 5.27 8.05 -1.13
CA THR A 4 5.77 7.72 -2.46
C THR A 4 4.61 7.69 -3.47
N GLY A 5 4.93 7.63 -4.76
CA GLY A 5 3.89 7.47 -5.79
C GLY A 5 3.09 6.18 -5.62
N ILE A 6 3.74 5.11 -5.13
CA ILE A 6 3.06 3.84 -4.84
C ILE A 6 2.09 4.03 -3.66
N ASP A 7 2.48 4.76 -2.63
CA ASP A 7 1.59 5.06 -1.50
C ASP A 7 0.34 5.80 -1.97
N GLU A 8 0.52 6.78 -2.84
CA GLU A 8 -0.60 7.55 -3.40
C GLU A 8 -1.54 6.66 -4.21
N GLU A 9 -1.00 5.73 -4.99
CA GLU A 9 -1.80 4.77 -5.76
C GLU A 9 -2.62 3.86 -4.82
N VAL A 10 -2.03 3.41 -3.72
CA VAL A 10 -2.71 2.59 -2.71
C VAL A 10 -3.88 3.36 -2.09
N LEU A 11 -3.66 4.61 -1.73
CA LEU A 11 -4.71 5.44 -1.14
C LEU A 11 -5.83 5.72 -2.14
N GLU A 12 -5.50 5.90 -3.41
CA GLU A 12 -6.48 6.08 -4.46
C GLU A 12 -7.34 4.82 -4.66
N TYR A 13 -6.71 3.64 -4.65
CA TYR A 13 -7.43 2.37 -4.70
C TYR A 13 -8.42 2.25 -3.54
N ARG A 14 -7.97 2.58 -2.32
CA ARG A 14 -8.85 2.55 -1.13
C ARG A 14 -10.04 3.48 -1.30
N ASN A 15 -9.81 4.69 -1.81
CA ASN A 15 -10.90 5.64 -2.04
C ASN A 15 -11.89 5.11 -3.07
N ASP A 16 -11.42 4.56 -4.18
CA ASP A 16 -12.27 3.98 -5.21
C ASP A 16 -13.10 2.81 -4.67
N PHE A 17 -12.47 1.96 -3.84
CA PHE A 17 -13.16 0.85 -3.20
C PHE A 17 -14.29 1.35 -2.28
N LEU A 18 -14.00 2.36 -1.44
CA LEU A 18 -14.98 2.91 -0.49
C LEU A 18 -16.15 3.60 -1.22
N HIS A 19 -15.91 4.15 -2.39
CA HIS A 19 -16.93 4.80 -3.20
C HIS A 19 -17.64 3.85 -4.16
N GLY A 20 -17.33 2.54 -4.09
CA GLY A 20 -17.95 1.55 -4.96
C GLY A 20 -17.52 1.64 -6.42
N ASN A 21 -16.39 2.29 -6.70
CA ASN A 21 -15.91 2.50 -8.06
C ASN A 21 -15.11 1.31 -8.60
N ILE A 22 -14.75 0.35 -7.75
CA ILE A 22 -14.02 -0.84 -8.14
C ILE A 22 -15.02 -1.96 -8.38
N ASN A 23 -15.04 -2.47 -9.61
CA ASN A 23 -15.86 -3.61 -9.99
C ASN A 23 -14.95 -4.77 -10.39
N LEU A 24 -15.50 -5.99 -10.30
CA LEU A 24 -14.81 -7.20 -10.76
C LEU A 24 -14.60 -7.19 -12.27
N LYS A 25 -15.41 -6.45 -13.01
CA LYS A 25 -15.28 -6.31 -14.46
C LYS A 25 -14.67 -4.96 -14.80
N PRO A 26 -13.61 -4.92 -15.64
CA PRO A 26 -13.08 -3.65 -16.11
C PRO A 26 -14.14 -2.84 -16.84
N GLN A 27 -14.23 -1.56 -16.51
CA GLN A 27 -15.13 -0.64 -17.19
C GLN A 27 -14.31 0.30 -18.07
N LYS A 28 -14.86 0.65 -19.22
CA LYS A 28 -14.22 1.57 -20.13
C LYS A 28 -14.01 2.93 -19.44
N GLY A 29 -12.79 3.46 -19.54
CA GLY A 29 -12.44 4.75 -18.93
C GLY A 29 -12.03 4.67 -17.46
N ARG A 30 -12.01 3.49 -16.87
CA ARG A 30 -11.55 3.33 -15.50
C ARG A 30 -10.04 3.18 -15.41
N LYS A 31 -9.47 3.70 -14.34
CA LYS A 31 -8.07 3.52 -14.02
C LYS A 31 -7.78 2.06 -13.69
N SER A 32 -6.74 1.53 -14.30
CA SER A 32 -6.24 0.19 -14.00
C SER A 32 -5.17 0.26 -12.91
N TYR A 33 -5.24 -0.65 -11.95
CA TYR A 33 -4.25 -0.73 -10.88
C TYR A 33 -3.28 -1.87 -11.16
N THR A 34 -1.99 -1.61 -10.90
CA THR A 34 -0.92 -2.60 -11.13
C THR A 34 -0.78 -3.60 -9.97
N MET A 35 -1.39 -3.28 -8.84
CA MET A 35 -1.31 -4.09 -7.62
C MET A 35 -2.60 -4.87 -7.42
N ASP A 36 -2.48 -6.12 -6.94
CA ASP A 36 -3.65 -6.89 -6.53
C ASP A 36 -4.12 -6.49 -5.13
N GLY A 37 -5.27 -7.02 -4.71
CA GLY A 37 -5.86 -6.67 -3.41
C GLY A 37 -5.00 -7.07 -2.22
N PHE A 38 -4.25 -8.17 -2.34
CA PHE A 38 -3.38 -8.64 -1.26
C PHE A 38 -2.18 -7.69 -1.08
N GLU A 39 -1.55 -7.29 -2.17
CA GLU A 39 -0.44 -6.33 -2.12
C GLU A 39 -0.92 -4.99 -1.54
N ILE A 40 -2.08 -4.51 -1.98
CA ILE A 40 -2.65 -3.25 -1.49
C ILE A 40 -2.94 -3.32 0.00
N SER A 41 -3.47 -4.46 0.47
CA SER A 41 -3.74 -4.66 1.91
C SER A 41 -2.47 -4.58 2.74
N LEU A 42 -1.38 -5.19 2.28
CA LEU A 42 -0.09 -5.14 2.97
C LEU A 42 0.49 -3.73 2.98
N ARG A 43 0.34 -2.99 1.89
CA ARG A 43 0.82 -1.60 1.82
C ARG A 43 0.00 -0.68 2.71
N LEU A 44 -1.32 -0.87 2.77
CA LEU A 44 -2.18 -0.12 3.68
C LEU A 44 -1.82 -0.39 5.14
N LEU A 45 -1.54 -1.66 5.49
CA LEU A 45 -1.11 -2.02 6.84
C LEU A 45 0.18 -1.29 7.21
N THR A 46 1.14 -1.24 6.30
CA THR A 46 2.41 -0.52 6.51
C THR A 46 2.15 0.97 6.73
N LEU A 47 1.33 1.59 5.88
CA LEU A 47 1.00 3.01 6.01
C LEU A 47 0.27 3.31 7.32
N LEU A 48 -0.66 2.46 7.71
CA LEU A 48 -1.39 2.61 8.97
C LEU A 48 -0.44 2.54 10.16
N ASN A 49 0.47 1.57 10.17
CA ASN A 49 1.47 1.44 11.23
C ASN A 49 2.37 2.68 11.28
N MET A 50 2.80 3.19 10.13
CA MET A 50 3.60 4.41 10.06
C MET A 50 2.86 5.59 10.69
N CYS A 51 1.60 5.77 10.36
CA CYS A 51 0.78 6.86 10.89
C CYS A 51 0.58 6.72 12.41
N ILE A 52 0.23 5.54 12.88
CA ILE A 52 0.00 5.28 14.31
C ILE A 52 1.29 5.53 15.11
N MET A 53 2.41 5.01 14.65
CA MET A 53 3.68 5.18 15.36
C MET A 53 4.15 6.63 15.35
N LYS A 54 3.93 7.34 14.24
CA LYS A 54 4.26 8.77 14.16
C LYS A 54 3.41 9.59 15.12
N MET A 55 2.12 9.29 15.21
CA MET A 55 1.22 9.96 16.15
C MET A 55 1.60 9.67 17.61
N ALA A 56 2.19 8.51 17.89
CA ALA A 56 2.70 8.16 19.21
C ALA A 56 4.07 8.78 19.52
N GLY A 57 4.64 9.56 18.60
CA GLY A 57 5.92 10.22 18.79
C GLY A 57 7.13 9.37 18.39
N TYR A 58 6.92 8.19 17.79
CA TYR A 58 8.02 7.35 17.34
C TYR A 58 8.62 7.89 16.04
N SER A 59 9.95 7.84 15.95
CA SER A 59 10.64 8.03 14.69
C SER A 59 11.70 6.94 14.54
N GLY A 60 11.88 6.45 13.31
CA GLY A 60 12.80 5.35 13.04
C GLY A 60 12.27 4.43 11.96
N HIS A 61 12.55 3.14 12.09
CA HIS A 61 12.23 2.15 11.07
C HIS A 61 10.90 1.45 11.34
N ILE A 62 10.10 1.30 10.29
CA ILE A 62 8.83 0.55 10.31
C ILE A 62 8.96 -0.57 9.27
N ILE A 63 8.52 -1.77 9.64
CA ILE A 63 8.57 -2.93 8.75
C ILE A 63 7.72 -2.67 7.49
N ASN A 64 8.32 -2.91 6.33
CA ASN A 64 7.61 -2.87 5.06
C ASN A 64 6.98 -4.24 4.80
N HIS A 65 5.72 -4.40 5.14
CA HIS A 65 5.02 -5.68 5.09
C HIS A 65 4.98 -6.29 3.69
N VAL A 66 4.89 -5.47 2.65
CA VAL A 66 4.85 -6.00 1.28
C VAL A 66 6.19 -6.67 0.92
N LYS A 67 7.30 -6.11 1.40
CA LYS A 67 8.62 -6.71 1.15
C LYS A 67 8.81 -8.02 1.89
N THR A 68 8.34 -8.10 3.14
CA THR A 68 8.45 -9.34 3.92
C THR A 68 7.60 -10.47 3.36
N GLN A 69 6.55 -10.15 2.60
CA GLN A 69 5.62 -11.11 2.02
C GLN A 69 5.79 -11.27 0.50
N GLU A 70 6.92 -10.86 -0.05
CA GLU A 70 7.12 -10.91 -1.52
C GLU A 70 6.99 -12.33 -2.08
N LYS A 71 7.38 -13.35 -1.32
CA LYS A 71 7.22 -14.75 -1.75
C LYS A 71 5.75 -15.14 -1.87
N GLY A 72 4.93 -14.71 -0.93
CA GLY A 72 3.49 -14.96 -0.96
C GLY A 72 2.79 -14.21 -2.09
N LEU A 73 3.34 -13.10 -2.52
CA LEU A 73 2.82 -12.32 -3.65
C LEU A 73 3.22 -12.93 -5.00
N GLY A 74 4.23 -13.83 -5.02
CA GLY A 74 4.70 -14.43 -6.25
C GLY A 74 5.50 -13.49 -7.15
N LYS A 75 6.03 -12.42 -6.60
CA LYS A 75 6.86 -11.46 -7.35
C LYS A 75 7.93 -10.86 -6.46
N THR A 76 8.97 -10.33 -7.10
CA THR A 76 10.04 -9.62 -6.40
C THR A 76 9.60 -8.18 -6.11
N ILE A 77 9.74 -7.75 -4.86
CA ILE A 77 9.47 -6.38 -4.46
C ILE A 77 10.81 -5.64 -4.37
N ASN A 78 10.98 -4.65 -5.22
CA ASN A 78 12.22 -3.88 -5.30
C ASN A 78 12.16 -2.69 -4.34
N GLU A 79 12.04 -2.98 -3.06
CA GLU A 79 11.96 -1.98 -1.97
C GLU A 79 12.73 -2.50 -0.76
N ASP A 80 13.03 -1.61 0.17
CA ASP A 80 13.70 -1.98 1.41
C ASP A 80 12.76 -2.71 2.36
N TYR A 81 13.32 -3.49 3.27
CA TYR A 81 12.55 -4.18 4.31
C TYR A 81 11.94 -3.23 5.33
N TYR A 82 12.46 -2.01 5.43
CA TYR A 82 12.01 -1.01 6.39
C TYR A 82 11.73 0.31 5.70
N ARG A 83 10.77 1.03 6.26
CA ARG A 83 10.50 2.42 5.89
C ARG A 83 10.84 3.31 7.08
N ILE A 84 11.28 4.53 6.80
CA ILE A 84 11.72 5.48 7.84
C ILE A 84 10.65 6.55 8.02
N ILE A 85 10.31 6.81 9.27
CA ILE A 85 9.35 7.85 9.62
C ILE A 85 9.95 8.89 10.57
#